data_4326355cfe21ab3710e1e9b22e69470c
#
_entry.id   4326355cfe21ab3710e1e9b22e69470c
#
_cell.length_a   1.000
_cell.length_b   1.000
_cell.length_c   1.000
_cell.angle_alpha   90.00
_cell.angle_beta   90.00
_cell.angle_gamma   90.00
#
_symmetry.space_group_name_H-M   'P 1'
#
loop_
_entity.id
_entity.type
_entity.pdbx_description
1 polymer ?
#
loop_
_entity_poly.entity_id
_entity_poly.type
_entity_poly.pdbx_seq_one_letter_code
_entity_poly.pdbx_strand_id
1 'polypeptide(L)'
;MKALVTGGAGFIGSHLVDALLARGDDVAVVDDLSTGRREHVPDGVPLHEIDIAGIAGAMEAERPEVVFHLAAQVDVRKSVADPARDARINVAGTAAVLEAARVAGARRVLLASTGGALYGDGVPLPTPETAPLAPFSPYGASKAAAESYLGLYMRLYGLSTLALRFGNVYGPRQDPHGEAGVIAIFAGAAAGGRPVTVFGDGTQTRDYVYVGDVVAGFLAAGDSEATGAVNIGTGVETTVLRLVEALGVTAEYRPARAGEVARSCLDVERAAEVLDWRAQVPLADGLQRTLAAVRESV
;
A
#
# COMPACT_ATOMS: atom_id res chain seq x y z
N MET A 1 17.95 4.96 12.17
CA MET A 1 17.93 6.03 11.13
C MET A 1 16.88 7.07 11.47
N LYS A 2 16.95 8.26 10.85
CA LYS A 2 15.87 9.23 10.92
C LYS A 2 14.91 9.02 9.74
N ALA A 3 13.66 8.67 10.02
CA ALA A 3 12.65 8.30 9.04
C ALA A 3 11.49 9.30 9.02
N LEU A 4 10.97 9.64 7.84
CA LEU A 4 9.72 10.37 7.69
C LEU A 4 8.73 9.49 6.94
N VAL A 5 7.55 9.30 7.53
CA VAL A 5 6.47 8.47 6.95
C VAL A 5 5.32 9.38 6.54
N THR A 6 5.10 9.57 5.23
CA THR A 6 3.87 10.22 4.77
C THR A 6 2.73 9.21 4.73
N GLY A 7 1.53 9.61 5.13
CA GLY A 7 0.42 8.67 5.31
C GLY A 7 0.60 7.76 6.54
N GLY A 8 1.39 8.23 7.53
CA GLY A 8 1.75 7.46 8.72
C GLY A 8 0.60 7.22 9.70
N ALA A 9 -0.49 7.98 9.62
CA ALA A 9 -1.71 7.76 10.39
C ALA A 9 -2.70 6.80 9.70
N GLY A 10 -2.39 6.37 8.46
CA GLY A 10 -3.21 5.44 7.67
C GLY A 10 -2.99 3.97 8.03
N PHE A 11 -3.65 3.07 7.31
CA PHE A 11 -3.60 1.63 7.51
C PHE A 11 -2.16 1.07 7.50
N ILE A 12 -1.48 1.08 6.37
CA ILE A 12 -0.13 0.50 6.23
C ILE A 12 0.90 1.37 6.98
N GLY A 13 0.76 2.70 6.86
CA GLY A 13 1.70 3.66 7.43
C GLY A 13 1.81 3.56 8.95
N SER A 14 0.72 3.36 9.66
CA SER A 14 0.74 3.22 11.13
C SER A 14 1.46 1.96 11.61
N HIS A 15 1.31 0.85 10.91
CA HIS A 15 2.09 -0.37 11.20
C HIS A 15 3.59 -0.17 10.90
N LEU A 16 3.92 0.59 9.85
CA LEU A 16 5.31 0.92 9.55
C LEU A 16 5.91 1.83 10.62
N VAL A 17 5.17 2.84 11.09
CA VAL A 17 5.60 3.71 12.21
C VAL A 17 5.91 2.88 13.45
N ASP A 18 4.99 1.97 13.84
CA ASP A 18 5.21 1.08 14.99
C ASP A 18 6.47 0.23 14.84
N ALA A 19 6.70 -0.33 13.65
CA ALA A 19 7.84 -1.19 13.39
C ALA A 19 9.18 -0.42 13.38
N LEU A 20 9.20 0.81 12.83
CA LEU A 20 10.36 1.68 12.85
C LEU A 20 10.73 2.08 14.29
N LEU A 21 9.74 2.46 15.11
CA LEU A 21 9.93 2.77 16.53
C LEU A 21 10.43 1.56 17.31
N ALA A 22 9.84 0.39 17.09
CA ALA A 22 10.27 -0.87 17.73
C ALA A 22 11.71 -1.25 17.36
N ARG A 23 12.18 -0.85 16.18
CA ARG A 23 13.57 -1.01 15.75
C ARG A 23 14.53 0.04 16.38
N GLY A 24 13.99 1.08 17.01
CA GLY A 24 14.77 2.17 17.60
C GLY A 24 15.09 3.31 16.64
N ASP A 25 14.34 3.46 15.56
CA ASP A 25 14.47 4.57 14.62
C ASP A 25 13.83 5.85 15.19
N ASP A 26 14.32 7.01 14.76
CA ASP A 26 13.70 8.31 14.99
C ASP A 26 12.67 8.57 13.87
N VAL A 27 11.40 8.69 14.23
CA VAL A 27 10.29 8.70 13.27
C VAL A 27 9.48 9.98 13.38
N ALA A 28 9.21 10.62 12.24
CA ALA A 28 8.21 11.68 12.11
C ALA A 28 7.13 11.27 11.07
N VAL A 29 5.93 11.78 11.26
CA VAL A 29 4.76 11.49 10.41
C VAL A 29 4.26 12.76 9.73
N VAL A 30 3.90 12.66 8.45
CA VAL A 30 3.13 13.66 7.70
C VAL A 30 1.83 13.00 7.25
N ASP A 31 0.69 13.54 7.65
CA ASP A 31 -0.63 13.03 7.29
C ASP A 31 -1.66 14.16 7.35
N ASP A 32 -2.58 14.26 6.40
CA ASP A 32 -3.66 15.27 6.42
C ASP A 32 -4.89 14.80 7.20
N LEU A 33 -4.84 13.58 7.75
CA LEU A 33 -5.91 12.91 8.46
C LEU A 33 -7.23 12.77 7.68
N SER A 34 -7.18 12.91 6.34
CA SER A 34 -8.37 12.76 5.48
C SER A 34 -8.95 11.34 5.51
N THR A 35 -8.09 10.34 5.74
CA THR A 35 -8.46 8.93 5.96
C THR A 35 -7.68 8.29 7.09
N GLY A 36 -6.54 8.87 7.46
CA GLY A 36 -5.74 8.49 8.61
C GLY A 36 -6.42 8.85 9.93
N ARG A 37 -5.99 8.22 11.01
CA ARG A 37 -6.51 8.46 12.35
C ARG A 37 -5.38 8.88 13.27
N ARG A 38 -5.58 10.00 13.98
CA ARG A 38 -4.58 10.52 14.93
C ARG A 38 -4.17 9.49 15.98
N GLU A 39 -5.12 8.69 16.45
CA GLU A 39 -4.89 7.63 17.43
C GLU A 39 -3.95 6.50 16.93
N HIS A 40 -3.69 6.43 15.64
CA HIS A 40 -2.71 5.50 15.07
C HIS A 40 -1.27 6.00 15.16
N VAL A 41 -1.06 7.27 15.53
CA VAL A 41 0.28 7.84 15.71
C VAL A 41 0.61 7.81 17.19
N PRO A 42 1.65 7.06 17.62
CA PRO A 42 2.02 6.94 19.02
C PRO A 42 2.37 8.29 19.66
N ASP A 43 2.10 8.43 20.96
CA ASP A 43 2.47 9.61 21.72
C ASP A 43 3.99 9.87 21.64
N GLY A 44 4.34 11.14 21.46
CA GLY A 44 5.75 11.56 21.33
C GLY A 44 6.32 11.50 19.91
N VAL A 45 5.61 10.91 18.93
CA VAL A 45 5.99 10.95 17.52
C VAL A 45 5.54 12.29 16.93
N PRO A 46 6.45 13.10 16.33
CA PRO A 46 6.07 14.32 15.63
C PRO A 46 5.05 14.01 14.51
N LEU A 47 3.88 14.65 14.57
CA LEU A 47 2.85 14.57 13.53
C LEU A 47 2.66 15.95 12.91
N HIS A 48 3.04 16.08 11.65
CA HIS A 48 2.75 17.24 10.82
C HIS A 48 1.40 17.00 10.11
N GLU A 49 0.34 17.63 10.60
CA GLU A 49 -1.01 17.55 10.03
C GLU A 49 -1.14 18.47 8.83
N ILE A 50 -0.64 18.03 7.68
CA ILE A 50 -0.60 18.80 6.43
C ILE A 50 -0.81 17.92 5.21
N ASP A 51 -1.30 18.52 4.10
CA ASP A 51 -1.25 17.91 2.77
C ASP A 51 0.19 17.79 2.29
N ILE A 52 0.53 16.68 1.62
CA ILE A 52 1.87 16.42 1.08
C ILE A 52 2.34 17.46 0.05
N ALA A 53 1.43 18.21 -0.57
CA ALA A 53 1.80 19.34 -1.43
C ALA A 53 2.53 20.45 -0.65
N GLY A 54 2.31 20.56 0.66
CA GLY A 54 2.97 21.52 1.56
C GLY A 54 4.14 20.94 2.37
N ILE A 55 4.67 19.76 2.01
CA ILE A 55 5.59 18.98 2.83
C ILE A 55 6.97 19.62 3.07
N ALA A 56 7.35 20.64 2.30
CA ALA A 56 8.71 21.20 2.33
C ALA A 56 9.16 21.64 3.74
N GLY A 57 8.29 22.31 4.50
CA GLY A 57 8.60 22.75 5.86
C GLY A 57 8.83 21.59 6.83
N ALA A 58 8.05 20.53 6.73
CA ALA A 58 8.23 19.32 7.54
C ALA A 58 9.55 18.60 7.17
N MET A 59 9.87 18.49 5.88
CA MET A 59 11.15 17.92 5.43
C MET A 59 12.36 18.72 5.92
N GLU A 60 12.28 20.05 5.90
CA GLU A 60 13.35 20.93 6.40
C GLU A 60 13.54 20.80 7.90
N ALA A 61 12.45 20.72 8.67
CA ALA A 61 12.49 20.56 10.12
C ALA A 61 13.04 19.20 10.53
N GLU A 62 12.58 18.13 9.90
CA GLU A 62 12.91 16.77 10.28
C GLU A 62 14.23 16.27 9.69
N ARG A 63 14.64 16.73 8.50
CA ARG A 63 15.83 16.26 7.78
C ARG A 63 15.98 14.75 7.79
N PRO A 64 14.98 14.00 7.27
CA PRO A 64 15.03 12.55 7.32
C PRO A 64 16.15 11.98 6.43
N GLU A 65 16.72 10.86 6.86
CA GLU A 65 17.62 10.06 6.03
C GLU A 65 16.83 9.26 4.98
N VAL A 66 15.68 8.72 5.38
CA VAL A 66 14.80 7.91 4.52
C VAL A 66 13.37 8.43 4.60
N VAL A 67 12.74 8.59 3.44
CA VAL A 67 11.33 8.95 3.33
C VAL A 67 10.53 7.73 2.85
N PHE A 68 9.56 7.32 3.65
CA PHE A 68 8.57 6.30 3.31
C PHE A 68 7.31 7.02 2.84
N HIS A 69 7.06 7.01 1.53
CA HIS A 69 5.96 7.76 0.93
C HIS A 69 4.74 6.85 0.71
N LEU A 70 3.80 6.88 1.67
CA LEU A 70 2.56 6.10 1.64
C LEU A 70 1.30 6.98 1.47
N ALA A 71 1.40 8.30 1.70
CA ALA A 71 0.27 9.23 1.48
C ALA A 71 -0.18 9.17 0.02
N ALA A 72 -1.46 8.87 -0.20
CA ALA A 72 -2.05 8.77 -1.53
C ALA A 72 -3.58 8.78 -1.45
N GLN A 73 -4.23 9.21 -2.53
CA GLN A 73 -5.61 8.83 -2.82
C GLN A 73 -5.59 7.38 -3.35
N VAL A 74 -6.24 6.43 -2.65
CA VAL A 74 -6.16 4.99 -2.96
C VAL A 74 -7.47 4.39 -3.50
N ASP A 75 -8.57 5.14 -3.43
CA ASP A 75 -9.89 4.70 -3.84
C ASP A 75 -10.03 4.76 -5.37
N VAL A 76 -10.07 3.59 -6.03
CA VAL A 76 -10.20 3.50 -7.49
C VAL A 76 -11.49 4.17 -7.99
N ARG A 77 -12.62 4.05 -7.26
CA ARG A 77 -13.88 4.66 -7.66
C ARG A 77 -13.82 6.20 -7.57
N LYS A 78 -13.20 6.72 -6.50
CA LYS A 78 -12.96 8.17 -6.38
C LYS A 78 -12.04 8.67 -7.49
N SER A 79 -11.03 7.89 -7.88
CA SER A 79 -10.14 8.26 -8.98
C SER A 79 -10.88 8.37 -10.32
N VAL A 80 -11.85 7.48 -10.57
CA VAL A 80 -12.72 7.55 -11.76
C VAL A 80 -13.68 8.74 -11.71
N ALA A 81 -14.21 9.05 -10.52
CA ALA A 81 -15.13 10.17 -10.33
C ALA A 81 -14.43 11.54 -10.43
N ASP A 82 -13.18 11.66 -9.94
CA ASP A 82 -12.38 12.88 -10.01
C ASP A 82 -10.90 12.57 -10.31
N PRO A 83 -10.59 12.30 -11.59
CA PRO A 83 -9.22 11.95 -12.00
C PRO A 83 -8.23 13.11 -11.82
N ALA A 84 -8.72 14.35 -11.87
CA ALA A 84 -7.86 15.52 -11.66
C ALA A 84 -7.41 15.64 -10.20
N ARG A 85 -8.29 15.35 -9.25
CA ARG A 85 -7.93 15.27 -7.83
C ARG A 85 -6.97 14.14 -7.56
N ASP A 86 -7.20 12.96 -8.14
CA ASP A 86 -6.31 11.80 -8.03
C ASP A 86 -4.89 12.15 -8.51
N ALA A 87 -4.76 12.74 -9.70
CA ALA A 87 -3.47 13.16 -10.24
C ALA A 87 -2.78 14.24 -9.38
N ARG A 88 -3.53 15.21 -8.83
CA ARG A 88 -2.96 16.21 -7.92
C ARG A 88 -2.33 15.59 -6.69
N ILE A 89 -3.02 14.65 -6.06
CA ILE A 89 -2.52 13.99 -4.84
C ILE A 89 -1.38 13.03 -5.20
N ASN A 90 -1.62 12.10 -6.11
CA ASN A 90 -0.71 10.99 -6.34
C ASN A 90 0.49 11.35 -7.22
N VAL A 91 0.34 12.26 -8.19
CA VAL A 91 1.45 12.64 -9.09
C VAL A 91 2.13 13.92 -8.60
N ALA A 92 1.38 15.02 -8.50
CA ALA A 92 1.97 16.29 -8.07
C ALA A 92 2.45 16.22 -6.61
N GLY A 93 1.71 15.55 -5.72
CA GLY A 93 2.14 15.29 -4.34
C GLY A 93 3.42 14.47 -4.28
N THR A 94 3.55 13.38 -5.06
CA THR A 94 4.80 12.61 -5.12
C THR A 94 5.97 13.46 -5.62
N ALA A 95 5.77 14.30 -6.64
CA ALA A 95 6.81 15.22 -7.12
C ALA A 95 7.23 16.22 -6.02
N ALA A 96 6.29 16.74 -5.24
CA ALA A 96 6.58 17.62 -4.11
C ALA A 96 7.39 16.90 -3.01
N VAL A 97 7.02 15.65 -2.68
CA VAL A 97 7.76 14.82 -1.72
C VAL A 97 9.19 14.56 -2.19
N LEU A 98 9.38 14.20 -3.46
CA LEU A 98 10.70 13.94 -4.04
C LEU A 98 11.58 15.19 -4.01
N GLU A 99 11.04 16.35 -4.40
CA GLU A 99 11.79 17.60 -4.39
C GLU A 99 12.15 18.03 -2.96
N ALA A 100 11.21 17.93 -2.02
CA ALA A 100 11.47 18.26 -0.62
C ALA A 100 12.51 17.31 0.00
N ALA A 101 12.44 16.00 -0.29
CA ALA A 101 13.42 15.01 0.16
C ALA A 101 14.82 15.31 -0.39
N ARG A 102 14.92 15.65 -1.69
CA ARG A 102 16.18 16.04 -2.33
C ARG A 102 16.81 17.28 -1.67
N VAL A 103 16.00 18.33 -1.45
CA VAL A 103 16.45 19.58 -0.84
C VAL A 103 16.88 19.37 0.62
N ALA A 104 16.14 18.55 1.37
CA ALA A 104 16.48 18.21 2.75
C ALA A 104 17.71 17.28 2.89
N GLY A 105 18.20 16.72 1.76
CA GLY A 105 19.38 15.83 1.76
C GLY A 105 19.06 14.39 2.14
N ALA A 106 17.81 13.94 1.99
CA ALA A 106 17.45 12.55 2.18
C ALA A 106 18.25 11.65 1.22
N ARG A 107 18.74 10.51 1.73
CA ARG A 107 19.49 9.57 0.90
C ARG A 107 18.57 8.67 0.06
N ARG A 108 17.29 8.47 0.49
CA ARG A 108 16.41 7.49 -0.12
C ARG A 108 14.93 7.85 0.01
N VAL A 109 14.15 7.56 -1.02
CA VAL A 109 12.68 7.65 -1.02
C VAL A 109 12.09 6.31 -1.47
N LEU A 110 11.18 5.75 -0.66
CA LEU A 110 10.47 4.52 -0.93
C LEU A 110 8.99 4.83 -1.17
N LEU A 111 8.45 4.42 -2.31
CA LEU A 111 7.07 4.68 -2.69
C LEU A 111 6.20 3.44 -2.46
N ALA A 112 5.08 3.60 -1.75
CA ALA A 112 3.97 2.65 -1.77
C ALA A 112 3.28 2.69 -3.15
N SER A 113 3.54 1.67 -3.97
CA SER A 113 2.93 1.50 -5.28
C SER A 113 1.98 0.29 -5.29
N THR A 114 1.45 -0.10 -6.43
CA THR A 114 0.43 -1.15 -6.55
C THR A 114 0.76 -2.11 -7.69
N GLY A 115 0.85 -3.41 -7.41
CA GLY A 115 0.90 -4.43 -8.46
C GLY A 115 -0.50 -4.78 -8.99
N GLY A 116 -1.54 -4.62 -8.17
CA GLY A 116 -2.91 -4.95 -8.56
C GLY A 116 -3.58 -3.99 -9.55
N ALA A 117 -3.05 -2.75 -9.71
CA ALA A 117 -3.67 -1.73 -10.56
C ALA A 117 -2.78 -1.24 -11.72
N LEU A 118 -1.49 -1.60 -11.74
CA LEU A 118 -0.54 -1.12 -12.75
C LEU A 118 -0.49 -1.95 -14.02
N TYR A 119 -0.56 -3.27 -13.90
CA TYR A 119 -0.26 -4.18 -15.02
C TYR A 119 -1.44 -4.37 -15.97
N GLY A 120 -2.67 -4.10 -15.52
CA GLY A 120 -3.88 -4.34 -16.32
C GLY A 120 -4.29 -5.80 -16.33
N ASP A 121 -4.97 -6.22 -17.40
CA ASP A 121 -5.50 -7.57 -17.58
C ASP A 121 -4.75 -8.30 -18.72
N GLY A 122 -4.81 -9.63 -18.73
CA GLY A 122 -4.21 -10.44 -19.78
C GLY A 122 -2.68 -10.53 -19.75
N VAL A 123 -2.03 -10.09 -18.66
CA VAL A 123 -0.57 -10.24 -18.46
C VAL A 123 -0.23 -11.67 -17.99
N PRO A 124 1.02 -12.14 -18.21
CA PRO A 124 1.48 -13.40 -17.62
C PRO A 124 1.32 -13.42 -16.09
N LEU A 125 0.97 -14.58 -15.54
CA LEU A 125 0.84 -14.79 -14.11
C LEU A 125 1.77 -15.92 -13.66
N PRO A 126 2.53 -15.75 -12.58
CA PRO A 126 2.71 -14.51 -11.80
C PRO A 126 3.33 -13.38 -12.64
N THR A 127 2.94 -12.11 -12.38
CA THR A 127 3.35 -10.96 -13.18
C THR A 127 4.67 -10.40 -12.69
N PRO A 128 5.76 -10.42 -13.48
CA PRO A 128 7.05 -9.84 -13.10
C PRO A 128 7.06 -8.30 -13.25
N GLU A 129 8.02 -7.63 -12.60
CA GLU A 129 8.18 -6.17 -12.67
C GLU A 129 8.48 -5.66 -14.07
N THR A 130 9.00 -6.52 -14.94
CA THR A 130 9.30 -6.22 -16.36
C THR A 130 8.06 -6.21 -17.26
N ALA A 131 6.90 -6.67 -16.77
CA ALA A 131 5.66 -6.62 -17.54
C ALA A 131 5.29 -5.17 -17.88
N PRO A 132 4.75 -4.91 -19.07
CA PRO A 132 4.27 -3.58 -19.45
C PRO A 132 3.20 -3.06 -18.50
N LEU A 133 3.27 -1.77 -18.17
CA LEU A 133 2.22 -1.11 -17.39
C LEU A 133 1.07 -0.72 -18.32
N ALA A 134 -0.14 -1.20 -18.00
CA ALA A 134 -1.37 -0.93 -18.76
C ALA A 134 -2.55 -0.71 -17.79
N PRO A 135 -2.51 0.34 -16.96
CA PRO A 135 -3.52 0.56 -15.92
C PRO A 135 -4.90 0.86 -16.49
N PHE A 136 -5.95 0.30 -15.87
CA PHE A 136 -7.35 0.51 -16.26
C PHE A 136 -8.08 1.55 -15.39
N SER A 137 -7.36 2.28 -14.56
CA SER A 137 -7.95 3.33 -13.71
C SER A 137 -7.05 4.55 -13.61
N PRO A 138 -7.60 5.74 -13.35
CA PRO A 138 -6.80 6.94 -13.05
C PRO A 138 -5.85 6.71 -11.88
N TYR A 139 -6.26 5.98 -10.84
CA TYR A 139 -5.39 5.58 -9.73
C TYR A 139 -4.16 4.80 -10.20
N GLY A 140 -4.35 3.76 -11.02
CA GLY A 140 -3.23 3.00 -11.59
C GLY A 140 -2.33 3.88 -12.47
N ALA A 141 -2.93 4.74 -13.31
CA ALA A 141 -2.18 5.66 -14.15
C ALA A 141 -1.36 6.68 -13.32
N SER A 142 -1.93 7.20 -12.23
CA SER A 142 -1.22 8.14 -11.35
C SER A 142 -0.07 7.45 -10.59
N LYS A 143 -0.23 6.20 -10.17
CA LYS A 143 0.87 5.42 -9.57
C LYS A 143 1.99 5.13 -10.58
N ALA A 144 1.66 4.79 -11.84
CA ALA A 144 2.65 4.63 -12.89
C ALA A 144 3.43 5.94 -13.17
N ALA A 145 2.73 7.08 -13.18
CA ALA A 145 3.35 8.39 -13.32
C ALA A 145 4.26 8.71 -12.12
N ALA A 146 3.82 8.42 -10.89
CA ALA A 146 4.64 8.59 -9.68
C ALA A 146 5.94 7.76 -9.76
N GLU A 147 5.89 6.49 -10.17
CA GLU A 147 7.09 5.68 -10.40
C GLU A 147 8.01 6.28 -11.47
N SER A 148 7.45 6.89 -12.52
CA SER A 148 8.24 7.58 -13.54
C SER A 148 9.01 8.78 -12.96
N TYR A 149 8.41 9.53 -12.01
CA TYR A 149 9.08 10.60 -11.28
C TYR A 149 10.20 10.07 -10.37
N LEU A 150 10.03 8.94 -9.70
CA LEU A 150 11.09 8.29 -8.93
C LEU A 150 12.32 8.03 -9.82
N GLY A 151 12.12 7.40 -10.97
CA GLY A 151 13.17 7.13 -11.94
C GLY A 151 13.82 8.40 -12.49
N LEU A 152 13.04 9.48 -12.68
CA LEU A 152 13.54 10.78 -13.11
C LEU A 152 14.49 11.39 -12.05
N TYR A 153 14.07 11.43 -10.77
CA TYR A 153 14.88 12.01 -9.69
C TYR A 153 16.17 11.23 -9.44
N MET A 154 16.12 9.91 -9.59
CA MET A 154 17.32 9.08 -9.55
C MET A 154 18.32 9.46 -10.65
N ARG A 155 17.85 9.61 -11.92
CA ARG A 155 18.72 9.95 -13.04
C ARG A 155 19.25 11.37 -13.01
N LEU A 156 18.43 12.35 -12.62
CA LEU A 156 18.81 13.77 -12.63
C LEU A 156 19.64 14.17 -11.42
N TYR A 157 19.33 13.62 -10.26
CA TYR A 157 19.85 14.12 -8.98
C TYR A 157 20.57 13.06 -8.15
N GLY A 158 20.59 11.80 -8.57
CA GLY A 158 21.21 10.71 -7.82
C GLY A 158 20.43 10.32 -6.54
N LEU A 159 19.19 10.79 -6.38
CA LEU A 159 18.36 10.42 -5.23
C LEU A 159 17.99 8.93 -5.35
N SER A 160 18.39 8.11 -4.36
CA SER A 160 18.02 6.69 -4.37
C SER A 160 16.52 6.52 -4.20
N THR A 161 15.88 5.79 -5.13
CA THR A 161 14.43 5.58 -5.09
C THR A 161 14.06 4.13 -5.39
N LEU A 162 13.00 3.63 -4.72
CA LEU A 162 12.44 2.31 -4.97
C LEU A 162 10.91 2.36 -4.84
N ALA A 163 10.20 1.80 -5.81
CA ALA A 163 8.76 1.59 -5.73
C ALA A 163 8.47 0.15 -5.27
N LEU A 164 7.64 0.01 -4.24
CA LEU A 164 7.16 -1.27 -3.75
C LEU A 164 5.74 -1.48 -4.30
N ARG A 165 5.58 -2.40 -5.25
CA ARG A 165 4.31 -2.73 -5.92
C ARG A 165 3.60 -3.83 -5.14
N PHE A 166 2.60 -3.44 -4.37
CA PHE A 166 1.88 -4.39 -3.51
C PHE A 166 0.83 -5.21 -4.26
N GLY A 167 0.66 -6.47 -3.84
CA GLY A 167 -0.57 -7.21 -3.99
C GLY A 167 -1.72 -6.58 -3.19
N ASN A 168 -2.77 -7.34 -2.93
CA ASN A 168 -3.89 -6.88 -2.13
C ASN A 168 -3.56 -6.95 -0.63
N VAL A 169 -3.13 -5.81 -0.06
CA VAL A 169 -2.75 -5.73 1.35
C VAL A 169 -3.97 -5.84 2.24
N TYR A 170 -3.87 -6.62 3.32
CA TYR A 170 -4.92 -6.77 4.33
C TYR A 170 -4.34 -6.88 5.74
N GLY A 171 -5.15 -6.60 6.76
CA GLY A 171 -4.73 -6.70 8.15
C GLY A 171 -5.51 -5.79 9.11
N PRO A 172 -5.10 -5.76 10.40
CA PRO A 172 -5.62 -4.83 11.40
C PRO A 172 -5.53 -3.37 10.97
N ARG A 173 -6.38 -2.51 11.49
CA ARG A 173 -6.50 -1.07 11.18
C ARG A 173 -6.96 -0.76 9.75
N GLN A 174 -7.27 -1.76 8.91
CA GLN A 174 -7.89 -1.49 7.61
C GLN A 174 -9.37 -1.16 7.82
N ASP A 175 -9.82 0.02 7.35
CA ASP A 175 -11.21 0.47 7.51
C ASP A 175 -12.15 -0.40 6.66
N PRO A 176 -13.11 -1.13 7.26
CA PRO A 176 -14.06 -1.95 6.52
C PRO A 176 -15.13 -1.14 5.76
N HIS A 177 -15.25 0.17 6.01
CA HIS A 177 -16.29 1.03 5.44
C HIS A 177 -15.81 1.88 4.25
N GLY A 178 -14.48 2.00 4.04
CA GLY A 178 -13.87 2.77 2.95
C GLY A 178 -13.71 1.95 1.65
N GLU A 179 -12.69 2.25 0.87
CA GLU A 179 -12.18 1.35 -0.19
C GLU A 179 -11.43 0.17 0.44
N ALA A 180 -12.11 -0.46 1.38
CA ALA A 180 -11.59 -1.63 2.06
C ALA A 180 -11.37 -2.74 1.04
N GLY A 181 -10.24 -3.38 1.14
CA GLY A 181 -10.04 -4.65 0.48
C GLY A 181 -11.13 -5.64 0.91
N VAL A 182 -11.47 -6.57 0.05
CA VAL A 182 -12.52 -7.57 0.30
C VAL A 182 -12.39 -8.26 1.66
N ILE A 183 -11.15 -8.48 2.14
CA ILE A 183 -10.89 -9.12 3.44
C ILE A 183 -11.39 -8.27 4.61
N ALA A 184 -11.17 -6.95 4.61
CA ALA A 184 -11.66 -6.09 5.69
C ALA A 184 -13.19 -6.04 5.72
N ILE A 185 -13.83 -5.96 4.53
CA ILE A 185 -15.29 -6.01 4.42
C ILE A 185 -15.83 -7.35 4.97
N PHE A 186 -15.22 -8.46 4.57
CA PHE A 186 -15.66 -9.80 4.97
C PHE A 186 -15.40 -10.05 6.47
N ALA A 187 -14.27 -9.59 7.01
CA ALA A 187 -13.99 -9.68 8.45
C ALA A 187 -14.99 -8.84 9.27
N GLY A 188 -15.33 -7.63 8.81
CA GLY A 188 -16.36 -6.80 9.45
C GLY A 188 -17.75 -7.44 9.40
N ALA A 189 -18.11 -8.08 8.31
CA ALA A 189 -19.37 -8.83 8.19
C ALA A 189 -19.37 -10.06 9.10
N ALA A 190 -18.27 -10.83 9.13
CA ALA A 190 -18.09 -12.00 9.99
C ALA A 190 -18.19 -11.64 11.49
N ALA A 191 -17.54 -10.56 11.91
CA ALA A 191 -17.63 -10.07 13.28
C ALA A 191 -19.06 -9.69 13.67
N GLY A 192 -19.83 -9.12 12.73
CA GLY A 192 -21.23 -8.73 12.93
C GLY A 192 -22.26 -9.84 12.63
N GLY A 193 -21.85 -11.07 12.32
CA GLY A 193 -22.75 -12.17 11.98
C GLY A 193 -23.60 -11.93 10.71
N ARG A 194 -23.11 -11.09 9.77
CA ARG A 194 -23.83 -10.68 8.56
C ARG A 194 -23.30 -11.42 7.32
N PRO A 195 -24.16 -11.67 6.32
CA PRO A 195 -23.69 -12.21 5.04
C PRO A 195 -22.78 -11.21 4.32
N VAL A 196 -21.92 -11.72 3.43
CA VAL A 196 -21.06 -10.95 2.56
C VAL A 196 -21.59 -10.92 1.14
N THR A 197 -21.35 -9.84 0.40
CA THR A 197 -21.69 -9.77 -1.01
C THR A 197 -20.52 -10.23 -1.88
N VAL A 198 -20.74 -11.23 -2.71
CA VAL A 198 -19.81 -11.72 -3.73
C VAL A 198 -20.30 -11.23 -5.10
N PHE A 199 -19.45 -10.50 -5.83
CA PHE A 199 -19.73 -10.05 -7.18
C PHE A 199 -19.25 -11.10 -8.19
N GLY A 200 -20.08 -11.43 -9.18
CA GLY A 200 -19.82 -12.55 -10.09
C GLY A 200 -20.02 -13.90 -9.40
N ASP A 201 -19.26 -14.89 -9.83
CA ASP A 201 -19.26 -16.25 -9.28
C ASP A 201 -18.25 -16.47 -8.14
N GLY A 202 -17.43 -15.45 -7.83
CA GLY A 202 -16.40 -15.52 -6.78
C GLY A 202 -15.12 -16.23 -7.18
N THR A 203 -14.95 -16.61 -8.45
CA THR A 203 -13.74 -17.28 -8.96
C THR A 203 -12.59 -16.31 -9.27
N GLN A 204 -12.83 -15.00 -9.28
CA GLN A 204 -11.80 -14.00 -9.46
C GLN A 204 -10.72 -14.14 -8.38
N THR A 205 -9.44 -14.00 -8.79
CA THR A 205 -8.30 -14.20 -7.90
C THR A 205 -7.55 -12.90 -7.61
N ARG A 206 -6.94 -12.84 -6.42
CA ARG A 206 -5.98 -11.79 -6.02
C ARG A 206 -4.83 -12.43 -5.26
N ASP A 207 -3.71 -11.73 -5.26
CA ASP A 207 -2.58 -11.99 -4.39
C ASP A 207 -2.77 -11.18 -3.10
N TYR A 208 -3.14 -11.88 -2.01
CA TYR A 208 -3.40 -11.25 -0.71
C TYR A 208 -2.16 -11.33 0.18
N VAL A 209 -1.61 -10.19 0.54
CA VAL A 209 -0.42 -10.06 1.39
C VAL A 209 -0.76 -9.42 2.73
N TYR A 210 -0.30 -10.02 3.83
CA TYR A 210 -0.54 -9.49 5.17
C TYR A 210 0.25 -8.20 5.42
N VAL A 211 -0.36 -7.23 6.11
CA VAL A 211 0.27 -5.91 6.35
C VAL A 211 1.61 -6.00 7.05
N GLY A 212 1.80 -6.95 7.97
CA GLY A 212 3.08 -7.17 8.63
C GLY A 212 4.21 -7.57 7.66
N ASP A 213 3.89 -8.37 6.64
CA ASP A 213 4.86 -8.73 5.60
C ASP A 213 5.20 -7.52 4.71
N VAL A 214 4.22 -6.68 4.39
CA VAL A 214 4.44 -5.41 3.65
C VAL A 214 5.36 -4.48 4.44
N VAL A 215 5.13 -4.35 5.75
CA VAL A 215 5.99 -3.55 6.64
C VAL A 215 7.41 -4.11 6.66
N ALA A 216 7.59 -5.43 6.78
CA ALA A 216 8.89 -6.07 6.69
C ALA A 216 9.58 -5.78 5.35
N GLY A 217 8.82 -5.76 4.25
CA GLY A 217 9.30 -5.36 2.92
C GLY A 217 9.79 -3.90 2.88
N PHE A 218 9.07 -2.96 3.51
CA PHE A 218 9.52 -1.57 3.64
C PHE A 218 10.81 -1.45 4.45
N LEU A 219 10.92 -2.15 5.58
CA LEU A 219 12.13 -2.13 6.40
C LEU A 219 13.33 -2.67 5.61
N ALA A 220 13.18 -3.82 4.96
CA ALA A 220 14.22 -4.39 4.11
C ALA A 220 14.60 -3.44 2.95
N ALA A 221 13.62 -2.79 2.32
CA ALA A 221 13.85 -1.80 1.28
C ALA A 221 14.59 -0.57 1.80
N GLY A 222 14.30 -0.12 3.02
CA GLY A 222 14.96 1.02 3.67
C GLY A 222 16.46 0.79 3.91
N ASP A 223 16.83 -0.45 4.17
CA ASP A 223 18.20 -0.87 4.45
C ASP A 223 18.96 -1.33 3.18
N SER A 224 18.27 -1.52 2.05
CA SER A 224 18.86 -2.00 0.79
C SER A 224 19.35 -0.85 -0.10
N GLU A 225 20.16 -1.21 -1.12
CA GLU A 225 20.55 -0.32 -2.22
C GLU A 225 19.73 -0.58 -3.50
N ALA A 226 18.71 -1.43 -3.44
CA ALA A 226 17.87 -1.77 -4.58
C ALA A 226 17.14 -0.53 -5.11
N THR A 227 17.01 -0.41 -6.42
CA THR A 227 16.33 0.70 -7.12
C THR A 227 15.33 0.18 -8.15
N GLY A 228 14.50 1.10 -8.69
CA GLY A 228 13.47 0.76 -9.68
C GLY A 228 12.17 0.34 -9.02
N ALA A 229 11.65 -0.85 -9.31
CA ALA A 229 10.42 -1.37 -8.73
C ALA A 229 10.62 -2.81 -8.25
N VAL A 230 9.92 -3.19 -7.16
CA VAL A 230 9.90 -4.54 -6.60
C VAL A 230 8.47 -4.91 -6.22
N ASN A 231 8.03 -6.08 -6.65
CA ASN A 231 6.73 -6.63 -6.27
C ASN A 231 6.77 -7.17 -4.84
N ILE A 232 5.76 -6.83 -4.05
CA ILE A 232 5.57 -7.26 -2.67
C ILE A 232 4.20 -7.95 -2.58
N GLY A 233 4.22 -9.25 -2.64
CA GLY A 233 3.06 -10.13 -2.63
C GLY A 233 3.42 -11.50 -2.06
N THR A 234 2.53 -12.46 -2.22
CA THR A 234 2.77 -13.85 -1.81
C THR A 234 3.15 -14.75 -3.00
N GLY A 235 2.86 -14.32 -4.23
CA GLY A 235 2.97 -15.14 -5.43
C GLY A 235 1.87 -16.21 -5.52
N VAL A 236 0.82 -16.10 -4.72
CA VAL A 236 -0.27 -17.08 -4.64
C VAL A 236 -1.60 -16.46 -4.99
N GLU A 237 -2.25 -17.01 -6.02
CA GLU A 237 -3.63 -16.62 -6.36
C GLU A 237 -4.62 -17.21 -5.36
N THR A 238 -5.46 -16.35 -4.80
CA THR A 238 -6.55 -16.78 -3.92
C THR A 238 -7.89 -16.26 -4.43
N THR A 239 -8.88 -17.15 -4.55
CA THR A 239 -10.24 -16.79 -4.98
C THR A 239 -11.04 -16.09 -3.88
N VAL A 240 -12.03 -15.30 -4.25
CA VAL A 240 -12.99 -14.72 -3.29
C VAL A 240 -13.77 -15.81 -2.56
N LEU A 241 -14.09 -16.91 -3.23
CA LEU A 241 -14.75 -18.08 -2.60
C LEU A 241 -13.91 -18.68 -1.49
N ARG A 242 -12.57 -18.72 -1.66
CA ARG A 242 -11.65 -19.22 -0.62
C ARG A 242 -11.68 -18.34 0.64
N LEU A 243 -11.87 -17.00 0.49
CA LEU A 243 -12.04 -16.12 1.63
C LEU A 243 -13.37 -16.34 2.35
N VAL A 244 -14.46 -16.55 1.61
CA VAL A 244 -15.78 -16.87 2.16
C VAL A 244 -15.70 -18.13 3.01
N GLU A 245 -15.07 -19.18 2.48
CA GLU A 245 -14.85 -20.46 3.18
C GLU A 245 -13.98 -20.26 4.44
N ALA A 246 -12.83 -19.59 4.29
CA ALA A 246 -11.86 -19.42 5.38
C ALA A 246 -12.40 -18.58 6.54
N LEU A 247 -13.29 -17.62 6.28
CA LEU A 247 -13.94 -16.78 7.30
C LEU A 247 -15.25 -17.37 7.81
N GLY A 248 -15.75 -18.47 7.20
CA GLY A 248 -16.98 -19.14 7.60
C GLY A 248 -18.24 -18.26 7.47
N VAL A 249 -18.28 -17.37 6.46
CA VAL A 249 -19.38 -16.43 6.24
C VAL A 249 -20.32 -16.91 5.15
N THR A 250 -21.61 -16.52 5.25
CA THR A 250 -22.59 -16.76 4.19
C THR A 250 -22.43 -15.74 3.08
N ALA A 251 -22.47 -16.18 1.81
CA ALA A 251 -22.33 -15.31 0.66
C ALA A 251 -23.68 -15.04 -0.02
N GLU A 252 -23.94 -13.79 -0.39
CA GLU A 252 -24.98 -13.36 -1.30
C GLU A 252 -24.34 -12.95 -2.62
N TYR A 253 -24.86 -13.45 -3.74
CA TYR A 253 -24.26 -13.19 -5.05
C TYR A 253 -24.94 -12.03 -5.77
N ARG A 254 -24.14 -11.18 -6.42
CA ARG A 254 -24.58 -10.05 -7.26
C ARG A 254 -23.92 -10.14 -8.63
N PRO A 255 -24.47 -9.49 -9.67
CA PRO A 255 -23.80 -9.43 -10.97
C PRO A 255 -22.35 -8.97 -10.89
N ALA A 256 -21.49 -9.52 -11.76
CA ALA A 256 -20.10 -9.13 -11.85
C ALA A 256 -19.94 -7.62 -12.12
N ARG A 257 -18.90 -7.02 -11.59
CA ARG A 257 -18.58 -5.62 -11.82
C ARG A 257 -17.86 -5.44 -13.15
N ALA A 258 -18.33 -4.51 -13.97
CA ALA A 258 -17.66 -4.18 -15.23
C ALA A 258 -16.26 -3.60 -14.97
N GLY A 259 -15.26 -4.05 -15.75
CA GLY A 259 -13.88 -3.56 -15.66
C GLY A 259 -13.07 -4.12 -14.48
N GLU A 260 -13.60 -5.10 -13.74
CA GLU A 260 -12.83 -5.77 -12.69
C GLU A 260 -11.84 -6.77 -13.32
N VAL A 261 -10.56 -6.68 -12.91
CA VAL A 261 -9.52 -7.63 -13.33
C VAL A 261 -9.88 -9.03 -12.85
N ALA A 262 -9.90 -10.00 -13.76
CA ALA A 262 -10.29 -11.38 -13.43
C ALA A 262 -9.26 -12.07 -12.53
N ARG A 263 -7.97 -11.94 -12.85
CA ARG A 263 -6.88 -12.61 -12.13
C ARG A 263 -5.71 -11.65 -11.89
N SER A 264 -5.15 -11.67 -10.68
CA SER A 264 -3.97 -10.88 -10.32
C SER A 264 -3.09 -11.64 -9.34
N CYS A 265 -1.82 -11.81 -9.70
CA CYS A 265 -0.80 -12.45 -8.89
C CYS A 265 0.58 -11.88 -9.27
N LEU A 266 1.42 -11.59 -8.30
CA LEU A 266 2.72 -10.97 -8.51
C LEU A 266 3.83 -12.02 -8.50
N ASP A 267 4.79 -11.88 -9.40
CA ASP A 267 6.07 -12.55 -9.28
C ASP A 267 6.90 -11.84 -8.21
N VAL A 268 7.35 -12.57 -7.21
CA VAL A 268 8.04 -12.04 -6.02
C VAL A 268 9.51 -12.45 -5.94
N GLU A 269 10.06 -13.09 -6.97
CA GLU A 269 11.45 -13.56 -6.97
C GLU A 269 12.44 -12.40 -6.85
N ARG A 270 12.17 -11.27 -7.51
CA ARG A 270 13.02 -10.08 -7.38
C ARG A 270 13.09 -9.56 -5.94
N ALA A 271 12.00 -9.61 -5.17
CA ALA A 271 12.02 -9.21 -3.75
C ALA A 271 12.96 -10.10 -2.93
N ALA A 272 12.96 -11.40 -3.19
CA ALA A 272 13.88 -12.31 -2.53
C ALA A 272 15.35 -12.02 -2.91
N GLU A 273 15.63 -11.73 -4.18
CA GLU A 273 16.98 -11.49 -4.67
C GLU A 273 17.59 -10.17 -4.15
N VAL A 274 16.81 -9.07 -4.16
CA VAL A 274 17.37 -7.73 -3.91
C VAL A 274 17.05 -7.17 -2.53
N LEU A 275 16.10 -7.77 -1.79
CA LEU A 275 15.70 -7.36 -0.45
C LEU A 275 15.86 -8.46 0.59
N ASP A 276 16.23 -9.70 0.19
CA ASP A 276 16.19 -10.89 1.05
C ASP A 276 14.82 -11.04 1.75
N TRP A 277 13.75 -10.78 1.00
CA TRP A 277 12.39 -10.71 1.53
C TRP A 277 11.45 -11.70 0.84
N ARG A 278 10.65 -12.40 1.62
CA ARG A 278 9.47 -13.16 1.19
C ARG A 278 8.36 -13.02 2.23
N ALA A 279 7.10 -13.05 1.78
CA ALA A 279 5.96 -13.10 2.69
C ALA A 279 6.04 -14.32 3.62
N GLN A 280 5.82 -14.13 4.91
CA GLN A 280 5.96 -15.15 5.95
C GLN A 280 4.63 -15.55 6.57
N VAL A 281 3.60 -14.68 6.50
CA VAL A 281 2.33 -14.91 7.19
C VAL A 281 1.37 -15.68 6.27
N PRO A 282 1.03 -16.95 6.59
CA PRO A 282 0.02 -17.69 5.85
C PRO A 282 -1.33 -16.97 5.86
N LEU A 283 -2.11 -17.07 4.77
CA LEU A 283 -3.42 -16.41 4.65
C LEU A 283 -4.34 -16.71 5.85
N ALA A 284 -4.39 -17.98 6.27
CA ALA A 284 -5.25 -18.38 7.41
C ALA A 284 -4.91 -17.64 8.70
N ASP A 285 -3.62 -17.49 9.00
CA ASP A 285 -3.14 -16.79 10.21
C ASP A 285 -3.40 -15.28 10.12
N GLY A 286 -3.16 -14.68 8.95
CA GLY A 286 -3.44 -13.28 8.70
C GLY A 286 -4.94 -12.97 8.80
N LEU A 287 -5.81 -13.84 8.29
CA LEU A 287 -7.27 -13.70 8.44
C LEU A 287 -7.71 -13.77 9.89
N GLN A 288 -7.17 -14.71 10.69
CA GLN A 288 -7.48 -14.81 12.12
C GLN A 288 -7.06 -13.54 12.88
N ARG A 289 -5.84 -13.02 12.65
CA ARG A 289 -5.36 -11.76 13.25
C ARG A 289 -6.24 -10.58 12.88
N THR A 290 -6.65 -10.50 11.60
CA THR A 290 -7.52 -9.43 11.12
C THR A 290 -8.90 -9.50 11.78
N LEU A 291 -9.50 -10.69 11.85
CA LEU A 291 -10.81 -10.90 12.46
C LEU A 291 -10.78 -10.60 13.97
N ALA A 292 -9.72 -10.99 14.67
CA ALA A 292 -9.54 -10.69 16.10
C ALA A 292 -9.53 -9.17 16.34
N ALA A 293 -8.71 -8.43 15.58
CA ALA A 293 -8.63 -6.97 15.69
C ALA A 293 -9.96 -6.26 15.38
N VAL A 294 -10.73 -6.75 14.39
CA VAL A 294 -12.06 -6.19 14.09
C VAL A 294 -13.02 -6.43 15.26
N ARG A 295 -12.98 -7.60 15.92
CA ARG A 295 -13.84 -7.90 17.07
C ARG A 295 -13.51 -7.06 18.32
N GLU A 296 -12.25 -6.68 18.50
CA GLU A 296 -11.82 -5.80 19.60
C GLU A 296 -12.23 -4.33 19.37
N SER A 297 -12.54 -3.96 18.13
CA SER A 297 -12.90 -2.58 17.74
C SER A 297 -14.43 -2.36 17.71
N VAL A 298 -15.24 -3.40 17.89
CA VAL A 298 -16.72 -3.39 17.95
C VAL A 298 -17.19 -3.49 19.40
#